data_3b33d4c3c9455a0b11ccd71fa603c242
#
_entry.id   3b33d4c3c9455a0b11ccd71fa603c242
#
_cell.length_a   1.000
_cell.length_b   1.000
_cell.length_c   1.000
_cell.angle_alpha   90.00
_cell.angle_beta   90.00
_cell.angle_gamma   90.00
#
_symmetry.space_group_name_H-M   'P 1'
#
loop_
_entity.id
_entity.type
_entity.pdbx_description
1 polymer ?
#
loop_
_entity_poly.entity_id
_entity_poly.type
_entity_poly.pdbx_seq_one_letter_code
_entity_poly.pdbx_strand_id
1 'polypeptide(L)'
;MAAGLLARSESARGLFATASEILGFDLAALCLNGPDTELNLTSNSQPALFVHSAAALADFYEQRPEVSDQVVAVAGLSLGEYSALFAAGALSFERGVALVAARGRAMQSAASAVSSQMASVIGVDREQVQSFCDQARQPGEILQLANLLCPGNIAISGHTESIRVCENLVSEAGYKFIRLAVAGAFHTDIMRPAVDELQRALEDAQLIDARVPLVANVDAQLHDRASEFAGLLPRQIVSPVLWEASLRKLLDMGVEQFYEIGTGRVLTGTLKRTDRKAPCEAFGD
;
A
#
# COMPACT_ATOMS: atom_id res chain seq x y z
N MET A 1 -3.58 6.92 15.62
CA MET A 1 -2.54 7.18 14.60
C MET A 1 -2.13 8.64 14.71
N ALA A 2 -0.88 8.99 14.44
CA ALA A 2 -0.32 10.35 14.37
C ALA A 2 -0.14 11.15 15.68
N ALA A 3 -0.54 10.70 16.87
CA ALA A 3 -0.47 11.48 18.10
C ALA A 3 0.96 11.95 18.45
N GLY A 4 1.94 11.04 18.43
CA GLY A 4 3.34 11.35 18.69
C GLY A 4 3.93 12.33 17.66
N LEU A 5 3.65 12.10 16.38
CA LEU A 5 4.13 12.93 15.27
C LEU A 5 3.57 14.36 15.34
N LEU A 6 2.26 14.52 15.53
CA LEU A 6 1.62 15.83 15.64
C LEU A 6 2.04 16.60 16.91
N ALA A 7 2.40 15.90 17.99
CA ALA A 7 2.89 16.55 19.19
C ALA A 7 4.29 17.17 19.00
N ARG A 8 5.18 16.51 18.26
CA ARG A 8 6.60 16.92 18.14
C ARG A 8 6.93 17.76 16.89
N SER A 9 6.20 17.59 15.78
CA SER A 9 6.57 18.21 14.49
C SER A 9 5.58 19.30 14.07
N GLU A 10 6.08 20.53 13.81
CA GLU A 10 5.30 21.64 13.28
C GLU A 10 4.94 21.39 11.80
N SER A 11 5.88 20.89 11.02
CA SER A 11 5.66 20.51 9.61
C SER A 11 4.55 19.48 9.49
N ALA A 12 4.52 18.47 10.38
CA ALA A 12 3.46 17.48 10.40
C ALA A 12 2.07 18.13 10.64
N ARG A 13 1.96 19.05 11.58
CA ARG A 13 0.71 19.80 11.82
C ARG A 13 0.26 20.59 10.59
N GLY A 14 1.21 21.25 9.91
CA GLY A 14 0.94 21.97 8.65
C GLY A 14 0.40 21.08 7.55
N LEU A 15 1.04 19.91 7.33
CA LEU A 15 0.57 18.94 6.32
C LEU A 15 -0.82 18.38 6.64
N PHE A 16 -1.11 18.06 7.90
CA PHE A 16 -2.44 17.62 8.31
C PHE A 16 -3.50 18.71 8.15
N ALA A 17 -3.18 19.97 8.42
CA ALA A 17 -4.08 21.10 8.19
C ALA A 17 -4.39 21.26 6.69
N THR A 18 -3.37 21.31 5.83
CA THR A 18 -3.53 21.38 4.38
C THR A 18 -4.35 20.20 3.85
N ALA A 19 -4.09 18.99 4.32
CA ALA A 19 -4.86 17.82 3.92
C ALA A 19 -6.33 17.92 4.34
N SER A 20 -6.62 18.44 5.54
CA SER A 20 -7.99 18.63 6.02
C SER A 20 -8.76 19.63 5.16
N GLU A 21 -8.13 20.72 4.72
CA GLU A 21 -8.70 21.68 3.78
C GLU A 21 -9.07 21.02 2.44
N ILE A 22 -8.16 20.23 1.87
CA ILE A 22 -8.37 19.51 0.59
C ILE A 22 -9.50 18.47 0.71
N LEU A 23 -9.53 17.74 1.82
CA LEU A 23 -10.50 16.66 2.05
C LEU A 23 -11.88 17.17 2.48
N GLY A 24 -11.96 18.40 3.02
CA GLY A 24 -13.21 18.99 3.52
C GLY A 24 -13.66 18.45 4.89
N PHE A 25 -12.77 17.78 5.62
CA PHE A 25 -13.02 17.32 6.99
C PHE A 25 -11.71 17.31 7.81
N ASP A 26 -11.82 17.33 9.14
CA ASP A 26 -10.66 17.31 10.04
C ASP A 26 -10.01 15.92 10.09
N LEU A 27 -8.99 15.72 9.24
CA LEU A 27 -8.25 14.47 9.17
C LEU A 27 -7.44 14.21 10.45
N ALA A 28 -6.91 15.26 11.08
CA ALA A 28 -6.13 15.12 12.32
C ALA A 28 -7.05 14.63 13.45
N ALA A 29 -8.23 15.21 13.60
CA ALA A 29 -9.21 14.75 14.59
C ALA A 29 -9.63 13.30 14.34
N LEU A 30 -9.89 12.90 13.09
CA LEU A 30 -10.21 11.52 12.74
C LEU A 30 -9.08 10.55 13.11
N CYS A 31 -7.82 10.92 12.82
CA CYS A 31 -6.66 10.10 13.16
C CYS A 31 -6.40 9.97 14.67
N LEU A 32 -6.72 11.02 15.45
CA LEU A 32 -6.48 11.05 16.89
C LEU A 32 -7.61 10.42 17.70
N ASN A 33 -8.84 10.69 17.32
CA ASN A 33 -10.03 10.44 18.14
C ASN A 33 -10.97 9.39 17.53
N GLY A 34 -10.76 9.00 16.24
CA GLY A 34 -11.64 8.07 15.53
C GLY A 34 -13.02 8.67 15.21
N PRO A 35 -14.07 7.87 15.10
CA PRO A 35 -14.09 6.43 15.46
C PRO A 35 -13.31 5.54 14.47
N ASP A 36 -12.82 4.42 14.95
CA ASP A 36 -12.06 3.45 14.11
C ASP A 36 -12.87 2.95 12.91
N THR A 37 -14.20 2.85 13.07
CA THR A 37 -15.11 2.44 11.98
C THR A 37 -15.07 3.41 10.81
N GLU A 38 -14.91 4.72 11.07
CA GLU A 38 -14.75 5.72 10.02
C GLU A 38 -13.32 5.79 9.48
N LEU A 39 -12.33 5.75 10.36
CA LEU A 39 -10.92 5.77 9.95
C LEU A 39 -10.56 4.58 9.06
N ASN A 40 -11.16 3.39 9.32
CA ASN A 40 -10.91 2.16 8.57
C ASN A 40 -11.67 2.08 7.24
N LEU A 41 -12.59 3.00 6.92
CA LEU A 41 -13.14 3.10 5.58
C LEU A 41 -12.00 3.37 4.59
N THR A 42 -11.98 2.65 3.47
CA THR A 42 -10.92 2.78 2.46
C THR A 42 -10.78 4.22 1.95
N SER A 43 -11.91 4.95 1.85
CA SER A 43 -11.96 6.37 1.49
C SER A 43 -11.26 7.30 2.47
N ASN A 44 -11.13 6.92 3.73
CA ASN A 44 -10.51 7.71 4.80
C ASN A 44 -9.12 7.18 5.15
N SER A 45 -8.96 5.86 5.23
CA SER A 45 -7.68 5.25 5.61
C SER A 45 -6.56 5.54 4.59
N GLN A 46 -6.88 5.60 3.29
CA GLN A 46 -5.86 5.88 2.28
C GLN A 46 -5.29 7.30 2.40
N PRO A 47 -6.09 8.38 2.41
CA PRO A 47 -5.54 9.71 2.67
C PRO A 47 -4.89 9.82 4.05
N ALA A 48 -5.43 9.19 5.10
CA ALA A 48 -4.83 9.21 6.43
C ALA A 48 -3.42 8.60 6.44
N LEU A 49 -3.21 7.45 5.80
CA LEU A 49 -1.91 6.79 5.68
C LEU A 49 -0.93 7.60 4.81
N PHE A 50 -1.40 8.17 3.70
CA PHE A 50 -0.56 9.01 2.83
C PHE A 50 -0.08 10.26 3.57
N VAL A 51 -0.98 11.00 4.20
CA VAL A 51 -0.67 12.22 4.95
C VAL A 51 0.24 11.92 6.14
N HIS A 52 -0.03 10.84 6.87
CA HIS A 52 0.85 10.40 7.96
C HIS A 52 2.26 10.09 7.45
N SER A 53 2.38 9.34 6.34
CA SER A 53 3.70 9.00 5.76
C SER A 53 4.44 10.24 5.25
N ALA A 54 3.73 11.18 4.61
CA ALA A 54 4.32 12.44 4.15
C ALA A 54 4.81 13.31 5.33
N ALA A 55 4.00 13.39 6.39
CA ALA A 55 4.35 14.12 7.61
C ALA A 55 5.53 13.45 8.35
N ALA A 56 5.55 12.13 8.43
CA ALA A 56 6.66 11.39 9.00
C ALA A 56 7.95 11.55 8.19
N LEU A 57 7.86 11.62 6.87
CA LEU A 57 9.01 11.87 5.99
C LEU A 57 9.59 13.28 6.21
N ALA A 58 8.74 14.29 6.35
CA ALA A 58 9.17 15.66 6.64
C ALA A 58 9.91 15.73 7.99
N ASP A 59 9.31 15.18 9.05
CA ASP A 59 9.93 15.09 10.37
C ASP A 59 11.24 14.27 10.36
N PHE A 60 11.30 13.19 9.56
CA PHE A 60 12.51 12.39 9.37
C PHE A 60 13.65 13.18 8.75
N TYR A 61 13.40 13.94 7.67
CA TYR A 61 14.44 14.75 7.03
C TYR A 61 14.82 15.99 7.85
N GLU A 62 13.93 16.54 8.69
CA GLU A 62 14.31 17.57 9.66
C GLU A 62 15.30 17.05 10.70
N GLN A 63 15.14 15.79 11.13
CA GLN A 63 16.03 15.16 12.12
C GLN A 63 17.29 14.58 11.49
N ARG A 64 17.26 14.19 10.23
CA ARG A 64 18.35 13.50 9.50
C ARG A 64 18.48 14.03 8.05
N PRO A 65 18.85 15.31 7.90
CA PRO A 65 18.93 15.94 6.57
C PRO A 65 19.95 15.25 5.64
N GLU A 66 20.99 14.64 6.19
CA GLU A 66 22.02 13.93 5.44
C GLU A 66 21.50 12.70 4.69
N VAL A 67 20.38 12.11 5.13
CA VAL A 67 19.83 10.91 4.48
C VAL A 67 19.18 11.26 3.15
N SER A 68 18.63 12.48 2.98
CA SER A 68 17.93 12.87 1.76
C SER A 68 18.77 12.69 0.49
N ASP A 69 20.07 13.00 0.56
CA ASP A 69 21.01 12.90 -0.56
C ASP A 69 21.55 11.47 -0.77
N GLN A 70 21.29 10.57 0.18
CA GLN A 70 21.74 9.17 0.12
C GLN A 70 20.66 8.20 -0.36
N VAL A 71 19.42 8.68 -0.55
CA VAL A 71 18.33 7.84 -1.04
C VAL A 71 18.58 7.43 -2.48
N VAL A 72 18.71 6.13 -2.71
CA VAL A 72 18.99 5.55 -4.04
C VAL A 72 17.75 4.98 -4.73
N ALA A 73 16.71 4.66 -3.97
CA ALA A 73 15.42 4.22 -4.49
C ALA A 73 14.33 4.34 -3.42
N VAL A 74 13.09 4.37 -3.87
CA VAL A 74 11.91 4.32 -3.01
C VAL A 74 11.00 3.18 -3.40
N ALA A 75 10.22 2.66 -2.45
CA ALA A 75 9.20 1.66 -2.68
C ALA A 75 8.07 1.82 -1.66
N GLY A 76 6.89 1.29 -1.99
CA GLY A 76 5.78 1.32 -1.05
C GLY A 76 4.73 0.27 -1.40
N LEU A 77 4.14 -0.38 -0.39
CA LEU A 77 3.14 -1.43 -0.56
C LEU A 77 1.78 -0.80 -0.86
N SER A 78 1.20 -1.09 -2.02
CA SER A 78 -0.13 -0.64 -2.44
C SER A 78 -0.30 0.88 -2.32
N LEU A 79 -1.01 1.39 -1.31
CA LEU A 79 -1.10 2.84 -1.06
C LEU A 79 0.28 3.47 -0.85
N GLY A 80 1.21 2.76 -0.22
CA GLY A 80 2.57 3.23 0.01
C GLY A 80 3.32 3.59 -1.27
N GLU A 81 2.94 3.07 -2.45
CA GLU A 81 3.53 3.46 -3.74
C GLU A 81 3.27 4.94 -4.05
N TYR A 82 2.13 5.49 -3.64
CA TYR A 82 1.83 6.94 -3.76
C TYR A 82 2.66 7.78 -2.79
N SER A 83 2.88 7.27 -1.56
CA SER A 83 3.80 7.92 -0.62
C SER A 83 5.24 7.87 -1.12
N ALA A 84 5.64 6.79 -1.80
CA ALA A 84 6.94 6.68 -2.44
C ALA A 84 7.10 7.65 -3.63
N LEU A 85 6.05 7.86 -4.45
CA LEU A 85 6.06 8.89 -5.50
C LEU A 85 6.22 10.30 -4.93
N PHE A 86 5.56 10.60 -3.81
CA PHE A 86 5.78 11.86 -3.09
C PHE A 86 7.22 11.99 -2.60
N ALA A 87 7.77 10.96 -1.97
CA ALA A 87 9.16 10.95 -1.50
C ALA A 87 10.17 11.10 -2.64
N ALA A 88 9.89 10.50 -3.80
CA ALA A 88 10.70 10.66 -5.02
C ALA A 88 10.55 12.02 -5.70
N GLY A 89 9.62 12.87 -5.23
CA GLY A 89 9.33 14.17 -5.83
C GLY A 89 8.54 14.10 -7.13
N ALA A 90 7.99 12.94 -7.48
CA ALA A 90 7.19 12.74 -8.68
C ALA A 90 5.71 13.19 -8.52
N LEU A 91 5.26 13.38 -7.29
CA LEU A 91 3.90 13.76 -6.92
C LEU A 91 3.96 14.84 -5.83
N SER A 92 3.28 16.00 -6.01
CA SER A 92 3.19 17.00 -4.95
C SER A 92 2.27 16.53 -3.81
N PHE A 93 2.41 17.10 -2.63
CA PHE A 93 1.61 16.73 -1.47
C PHE A 93 0.11 16.92 -1.72
N GLU A 94 -0.28 18.12 -2.17
CA GLU A 94 -1.69 18.48 -2.35
C GLU A 94 -2.37 17.60 -3.40
N ARG A 95 -1.68 17.35 -4.52
CA ARG A 95 -2.17 16.46 -5.58
C ARG A 95 -2.21 15.02 -5.12
N GLY A 96 -1.23 14.62 -4.32
CA GLY A 96 -1.18 13.31 -3.68
C GLY A 96 -2.39 13.06 -2.77
N VAL A 97 -2.74 14.02 -1.91
CA VAL A 97 -3.93 13.94 -1.05
C VAL A 97 -5.21 13.78 -1.89
N ALA A 98 -5.39 14.61 -2.92
CA ALA A 98 -6.56 14.53 -3.80
C ALA A 98 -6.62 13.18 -4.55
N LEU A 99 -5.48 12.71 -5.08
CA LEU A 99 -5.36 11.46 -5.82
C LEU A 99 -5.67 10.23 -4.96
N VAL A 100 -5.08 10.13 -3.76
CA VAL A 100 -5.33 8.98 -2.87
C VAL A 100 -6.73 9.00 -2.28
N ALA A 101 -7.34 10.18 -2.11
CA ALA A 101 -8.74 10.30 -1.73
C ALA A 101 -9.68 9.79 -2.85
N ALA A 102 -9.41 10.13 -4.11
CA ALA A 102 -10.15 9.60 -5.26
C ALA A 102 -9.98 8.08 -5.36
N ARG A 103 -8.73 7.57 -5.24
CA ARG A 103 -8.44 6.14 -5.21
C ARG A 103 -9.20 5.42 -4.09
N GLY A 104 -9.18 5.97 -2.89
CA GLY A 104 -9.86 5.40 -1.73
C GLY A 104 -11.36 5.29 -1.94
N ARG A 105 -12.00 6.35 -2.47
CA ARG A 105 -13.45 6.34 -2.79
C ARG A 105 -13.78 5.32 -3.88
N ALA A 106 -13.03 5.30 -4.98
CA ALA A 106 -13.26 4.38 -6.09
C ALA A 106 -13.13 2.91 -5.64
N MET A 107 -12.07 2.59 -4.88
CA MET A 107 -11.88 1.23 -4.35
C MET A 107 -12.91 0.85 -3.30
N GLN A 108 -13.35 1.79 -2.44
CA GLN A 108 -14.43 1.57 -1.49
C GLN A 108 -15.76 1.27 -2.21
N SER A 109 -16.07 2.02 -3.26
CA SER A 109 -17.27 1.81 -4.08
C SER A 109 -17.26 0.44 -4.73
N ALA A 110 -16.16 0.06 -5.37
CA ALA A 110 -16.00 -1.26 -5.98
C ALA A 110 -16.08 -2.41 -4.95
N ALA A 111 -15.49 -2.24 -3.78
CA ALA A 111 -15.57 -3.21 -2.69
C ALA A 111 -16.99 -3.41 -2.16
N SER A 112 -17.77 -2.32 -2.06
CA SER A 112 -19.14 -2.35 -1.56
C SER A 112 -20.14 -2.99 -2.55
N ALA A 113 -19.78 -3.06 -3.84
CA ALA A 113 -20.64 -3.64 -4.88
C ALA A 113 -20.65 -5.17 -4.89
N VAL A 114 -19.64 -5.82 -4.29
CA VAL A 114 -19.44 -7.27 -4.35
C VAL A 114 -19.10 -7.80 -2.96
N SER A 115 -19.79 -8.86 -2.52
CA SER A 115 -19.43 -9.56 -1.29
C SER A 115 -18.06 -10.26 -1.47
N SER A 116 -17.02 -9.64 -0.93
CA SER A 116 -15.65 -10.04 -1.17
C SER A 116 -14.76 -9.82 0.05
N GLN A 117 -13.63 -10.54 0.12
CA GLN A 117 -12.73 -10.55 1.26
C GLN A 117 -11.29 -10.74 0.82
N MET A 118 -10.36 -10.48 1.76
CA MET A 118 -8.94 -10.84 1.65
C MET A 118 -8.53 -11.72 2.81
N ALA A 119 -7.53 -12.56 2.57
CA ALA A 119 -6.90 -13.37 3.60
C ALA A 119 -5.40 -13.56 3.32
N SER A 120 -4.59 -13.72 4.37
CA SER A 120 -3.20 -14.16 4.27
C SER A 120 -3.11 -15.66 4.45
N VAL A 121 -2.41 -16.34 3.54
CA VAL A 121 -2.00 -17.74 3.65
C VAL A 121 -0.54 -17.76 4.07
N ILE A 122 -0.24 -18.45 5.16
CA ILE A 122 1.09 -18.41 5.80
C ILE A 122 1.74 -19.78 5.84
N GLY A 123 3.04 -19.82 5.52
CA GLY A 123 3.85 -21.03 5.55
C GLY A 123 3.87 -21.81 4.24
N VAL A 124 3.35 -21.22 3.17
CA VAL A 124 3.13 -21.87 1.87
C VAL A 124 3.85 -21.10 0.76
N ASP A 125 4.33 -21.76 -0.27
CA ASP A 125 4.87 -21.15 -1.47
C ASP A 125 3.78 -20.66 -2.42
N ARG A 126 4.19 -19.91 -3.44
CA ARG A 126 3.28 -19.26 -4.40
C ARG A 126 2.47 -20.27 -5.22
N GLU A 127 3.12 -21.33 -5.67
CA GLU A 127 2.52 -22.37 -6.51
C GLU A 127 1.41 -23.11 -5.76
N GLN A 128 1.65 -23.43 -4.50
CA GLN A 128 0.67 -24.08 -3.63
C GLN A 128 -0.51 -23.15 -3.32
N VAL A 129 -0.27 -21.85 -3.02
CA VAL A 129 -1.37 -20.88 -2.80
C VAL A 129 -2.18 -20.70 -4.06
N GLN A 130 -1.54 -20.63 -5.25
CA GLN A 130 -2.25 -20.58 -6.52
C GLN A 130 -3.13 -21.81 -6.72
N SER A 131 -2.61 -22.99 -6.42
CA SER A 131 -3.37 -24.25 -6.50
C SER A 131 -4.60 -24.25 -5.58
N PHE A 132 -4.48 -23.75 -4.34
CA PHE A 132 -5.64 -23.57 -3.45
C PHE A 132 -6.68 -22.61 -4.02
N CYS A 133 -6.23 -21.49 -4.60
CA CYS A 133 -7.14 -20.53 -5.25
C CYS A 133 -7.89 -21.17 -6.44
N ASP A 134 -7.20 -21.94 -7.28
CA ASP A 134 -7.79 -22.56 -8.46
C ASP A 134 -8.81 -23.64 -8.09
N GLN A 135 -8.54 -24.40 -7.02
CA GLN A 135 -9.46 -25.42 -6.50
C GLN A 135 -10.68 -24.82 -5.78
N ALA A 136 -10.48 -23.69 -5.07
CA ALA A 136 -11.51 -23.04 -4.26
C ALA A 136 -12.44 -22.14 -5.07
N ARG A 137 -11.99 -21.66 -6.24
CA ARG A 137 -12.74 -20.70 -7.07
C ARG A 137 -14.06 -21.30 -7.53
N GLN A 138 -15.18 -20.66 -7.13
CA GLN A 138 -16.50 -21.06 -7.54
C GLN A 138 -16.80 -20.60 -8.98
N PRO A 139 -17.71 -21.26 -9.72
CA PRO A 139 -18.10 -20.84 -11.06
C PRO A 139 -18.59 -19.39 -11.09
N GLY A 140 -17.99 -18.56 -11.95
CA GLY A 140 -18.32 -17.14 -12.09
C GLY A 140 -17.72 -16.23 -10.99
N GLU A 141 -16.98 -16.77 -10.03
CA GLU A 141 -16.32 -15.99 -8.98
C GLU A 141 -14.84 -15.72 -9.30
N ILE A 142 -14.32 -14.71 -8.64
CA ILE A 142 -12.91 -14.34 -8.67
C ILE A 142 -12.27 -14.75 -7.33
N LEU A 143 -11.10 -15.40 -7.42
CA LEU A 143 -10.18 -15.64 -6.31
C LEU A 143 -8.77 -15.62 -6.89
N GLN A 144 -7.95 -14.69 -6.45
CA GLN A 144 -6.63 -14.41 -7.04
C GLN A 144 -5.59 -14.13 -5.94
N LEU A 145 -4.32 -14.31 -6.28
CA LEU A 145 -3.23 -13.77 -5.48
C LEU A 145 -3.30 -12.25 -5.52
N ALA A 146 -3.20 -11.60 -4.36
CA ALA A 146 -3.32 -10.16 -4.23
C ALA A 146 -2.01 -9.48 -3.80
N ASN A 147 -1.33 -10.01 -2.77
CA ASN A 147 -0.04 -9.47 -2.33
C ASN A 147 0.94 -10.61 -2.07
N LEU A 148 2.07 -10.61 -2.77
CA LEU A 148 3.21 -11.48 -2.49
C LEU A 148 4.13 -10.72 -1.53
N LEU A 149 3.91 -10.90 -0.20
CA LEU A 149 4.47 -10.01 0.82
C LEU A 149 5.93 -10.33 1.17
N CYS A 150 6.21 -11.59 1.42
CA CYS A 150 7.54 -12.11 1.75
C CYS A 150 7.50 -13.64 1.71
N PRO A 151 8.64 -14.36 1.81
CA PRO A 151 8.66 -15.82 1.81
C PRO A 151 7.65 -16.42 2.79
N GLY A 152 6.73 -17.25 2.27
CA GLY A 152 5.70 -17.91 3.04
C GLY A 152 4.62 -16.99 3.61
N ASN A 153 4.39 -15.80 3.02
CA ASN A 153 3.25 -14.95 3.37
C ASN A 153 2.66 -14.31 2.10
N ILE A 154 1.54 -14.83 1.66
CA ILE A 154 0.83 -14.41 0.45
C ILE A 154 -0.60 -14.08 0.81
N ALA A 155 -1.05 -12.89 0.45
CA ALA A 155 -2.45 -12.53 0.56
C ALA A 155 -3.19 -12.92 -0.72
N ILE A 156 -4.37 -13.48 -0.53
CA ILE A 156 -5.35 -13.80 -1.56
C ILE A 156 -6.57 -12.91 -1.41
N SER A 157 -7.30 -12.72 -2.49
CA SER A 157 -8.40 -11.78 -2.56
C SER A 157 -9.47 -12.29 -3.53
N GLY A 158 -10.75 -12.19 -3.16
CA GLY A 158 -11.81 -12.70 -4.00
C GLY A 158 -13.19 -12.68 -3.35
N HIS A 159 -14.16 -13.30 -4.02
CA HIS A 159 -15.51 -13.46 -3.53
C HIS A 159 -15.53 -14.24 -2.20
N THR A 160 -16.46 -13.86 -1.33
CA THR A 160 -16.55 -14.40 0.03
C THR A 160 -16.68 -15.92 0.06
N GLU A 161 -17.44 -16.53 -0.86
CA GLU A 161 -17.62 -17.97 -0.87
C GLU A 161 -16.36 -18.70 -1.33
N SER A 162 -15.69 -18.22 -2.38
CA SER A 162 -14.39 -18.79 -2.80
C SER A 162 -13.33 -18.65 -1.71
N ILE A 163 -13.29 -17.53 -0.96
CA ILE A 163 -12.41 -17.35 0.21
C ILE A 163 -12.73 -18.38 1.30
N ARG A 164 -14.02 -18.65 1.58
CA ARG A 164 -14.45 -19.65 2.57
C ARG A 164 -14.03 -21.07 2.19
N VAL A 165 -14.18 -21.45 0.93
CA VAL A 165 -13.72 -22.75 0.43
C VAL A 165 -12.19 -22.86 0.51
N CYS A 166 -11.47 -21.81 0.15
CA CYS A 166 -10.01 -21.76 0.23
C CYS A 166 -9.52 -21.90 1.68
N GLU A 167 -10.18 -21.26 2.65
CA GLU A 167 -9.88 -21.40 4.08
C GLU A 167 -9.92 -22.86 4.54
N ASN A 168 -10.93 -23.62 4.11
CA ASN A 168 -11.05 -25.04 4.45
C ASN A 168 -9.88 -25.83 3.85
N LEU A 169 -9.58 -25.68 2.55
CA LEU A 169 -8.49 -26.38 1.89
C LEU A 169 -7.12 -26.10 2.52
N VAL A 170 -6.85 -24.82 2.83
CA VAL A 170 -5.60 -24.40 3.48
C VAL A 170 -5.49 -24.98 4.89
N SER A 171 -6.59 -24.99 5.65
CA SER A 171 -6.64 -25.49 7.02
C SER A 171 -6.49 -27.02 7.06
N GLU A 172 -7.16 -27.75 6.16
CA GLU A 172 -7.03 -29.21 6.02
C GLU A 172 -5.61 -29.63 5.62
N ALA A 173 -4.92 -28.79 4.84
CA ALA A 173 -3.52 -28.99 4.51
C ALA A 173 -2.55 -28.61 5.65
N GLY A 174 -3.04 -28.14 6.81
CA GLY A 174 -2.25 -27.82 8.00
C GLY A 174 -1.56 -26.46 7.97
N TYR A 175 -1.95 -25.57 7.06
CA TYR A 175 -1.40 -24.23 6.96
C TYR A 175 -2.26 -23.18 7.68
N LYS A 176 -1.67 -22.01 7.94
CA LYS A 176 -2.37 -20.92 8.65
C LYS A 176 -3.07 -20.00 7.65
N PHE A 177 -4.37 -19.77 7.89
CA PHE A 177 -5.21 -18.85 7.16
C PHE A 177 -5.65 -17.70 8.08
N ILE A 178 -5.47 -16.43 7.66
CA ILE A 178 -5.83 -15.26 8.45
C ILE A 178 -6.67 -14.32 7.59
N ARG A 179 -7.93 -14.15 7.92
CA ARG A 179 -8.81 -13.16 7.29
C ARG A 179 -8.32 -11.76 7.63
N LEU A 180 -8.27 -10.87 6.63
CA LEU A 180 -7.83 -9.50 6.80
C LEU A 180 -9.03 -8.58 7.02
N ALA A 181 -8.90 -7.63 7.95
CA ALA A 181 -9.93 -6.65 8.24
C ALA A 181 -9.87 -5.49 7.22
N VAL A 182 -10.28 -5.76 5.98
CA VAL A 182 -10.31 -4.79 4.87
C VAL A 182 -11.68 -4.80 4.20
N ALA A 183 -12.01 -3.71 3.48
CA ALA A 183 -13.34 -3.50 2.93
C ALA A 183 -13.74 -4.45 1.80
N GLY A 184 -12.78 -5.08 1.11
CA GLY A 184 -13.09 -5.96 -0.02
C GLY A 184 -11.85 -6.55 -0.70
N ALA A 185 -12.05 -7.14 -1.87
CA ALA A 185 -11.05 -7.90 -2.62
C ALA A 185 -10.13 -7.01 -3.45
N PHE A 186 -9.23 -6.27 -2.78
CA PHE A 186 -8.24 -5.42 -3.44
C PHE A 186 -7.25 -6.23 -4.28
N HIS A 187 -6.67 -5.59 -5.29
CA HIS A 187 -5.65 -6.15 -6.20
C HIS A 187 -6.14 -7.36 -7.01
N THR A 188 -7.43 -7.35 -7.38
CA THR A 188 -8.08 -8.34 -8.24
C THR A 188 -8.98 -7.66 -9.26
N ASP A 189 -9.51 -8.43 -10.23
CA ASP A 189 -10.47 -7.94 -11.21
C ASP A 189 -11.78 -7.40 -10.62
N ILE A 190 -12.09 -7.69 -9.35
CA ILE A 190 -13.22 -7.07 -8.63
C ILE A 190 -13.05 -5.54 -8.53
N MET A 191 -11.81 -5.06 -8.49
CA MET A 191 -11.50 -3.63 -8.42
C MET A 191 -11.53 -2.92 -9.79
N ARG A 192 -11.82 -3.61 -10.89
CA ARG A 192 -11.83 -3.03 -12.25
C ARG A 192 -12.68 -1.76 -12.38
N PRO A 193 -13.87 -1.63 -11.74
CA PRO A 193 -14.64 -0.38 -11.78
C PRO A 193 -13.91 0.85 -11.23
N ALA A 194 -12.92 0.66 -10.35
CA ALA A 194 -12.14 1.75 -9.78
C ALA A 194 -11.06 2.30 -10.73
N VAL A 195 -10.71 1.57 -11.79
CA VAL A 195 -9.61 1.93 -12.70
C VAL A 195 -9.90 3.24 -13.45
N ASP A 196 -11.10 3.39 -14.01
CA ASP A 196 -11.47 4.57 -14.80
C ASP A 196 -11.51 5.86 -13.95
N GLU A 197 -11.94 5.75 -12.69
CA GLU A 197 -11.95 6.90 -11.76
C GLU A 197 -10.52 7.28 -11.38
N LEU A 198 -9.67 6.29 -11.12
CA LEU A 198 -8.26 6.56 -10.84
C LEU A 198 -7.53 7.16 -12.04
N GLN A 199 -7.80 6.69 -13.28
CA GLN A 199 -7.18 7.25 -14.48
C GLN A 199 -7.50 8.75 -14.63
N ARG A 200 -8.76 9.16 -14.43
CA ARG A 200 -9.15 10.58 -14.43
C ARG A 200 -8.45 11.37 -13.34
N ALA A 201 -8.36 10.83 -12.14
CA ALA A 201 -7.65 11.51 -11.04
C ALA A 201 -6.13 11.64 -11.29
N LEU A 202 -5.53 10.69 -12.04
CA LEU A 202 -4.13 10.75 -12.45
C LEU A 202 -3.85 11.85 -13.47
N GLU A 203 -4.78 12.17 -14.36
CA GLU A 203 -4.65 13.30 -15.28
C GLU A 203 -4.51 14.64 -14.53
N ASP A 204 -5.29 14.80 -13.43
CA ASP A 204 -5.23 15.97 -12.57
C ASP A 204 -4.00 15.98 -11.65
N ALA A 205 -3.40 14.83 -11.37
CA ALA A 205 -2.27 14.69 -10.45
C ALA A 205 -0.98 15.33 -10.99
N GLN A 206 -0.86 15.54 -12.31
CA GLN A 206 0.31 16.17 -12.97
C GLN A 206 1.63 15.57 -12.47
N LEU A 207 1.76 14.25 -12.59
CA LEU A 207 2.99 13.55 -12.24
C LEU A 207 4.17 14.11 -13.05
N ILE A 208 5.33 14.18 -12.42
CA ILE A 208 6.61 14.55 -13.05
C ILE A 208 7.61 13.41 -12.91
N ASP A 209 8.73 13.49 -13.61
CA ASP A 209 9.80 12.50 -13.49
C ASP A 209 10.35 12.48 -12.07
N ALA A 210 10.60 11.30 -11.54
CA ALA A 210 11.09 11.09 -10.19
C ALA A 210 12.57 11.45 -10.07
N ARG A 211 12.96 12.03 -8.93
CA ARG A 211 14.37 12.35 -8.64
C ARG A 211 15.19 11.11 -8.29
N VAL A 212 14.54 10.12 -7.70
CA VAL A 212 15.09 8.80 -7.41
C VAL A 212 14.11 7.75 -7.90
N PRO A 213 14.57 6.61 -8.43
CA PRO A 213 13.68 5.61 -9.01
C PRO A 213 12.76 4.98 -7.95
N LEU A 214 11.56 4.64 -8.38
CA LEU A 214 10.57 3.88 -7.61
C LEU A 214 10.54 2.43 -8.09
N VAL A 215 10.50 1.48 -7.16
CA VAL A 215 10.22 0.07 -7.49
C VAL A 215 8.70 -0.12 -7.53
N ALA A 216 8.15 -0.36 -8.72
CA ALA A 216 6.70 -0.46 -8.91
C ALA A 216 6.14 -1.81 -8.44
N ASN A 217 4.92 -1.78 -7.87
CA ASN A 217 4.27 -2.96 -7.29
C ASN A 217 3.92 -4.04 -8.32
N VAL A 218 3.62 -3.64 -9.57
CA VAL A 218 3.07 -4.56 -10.59
C VAL A 218 4.11 -5.40 -11.31
N ASP A 219 5.39 -4.98 -11.33
CA ASP A 219 6.46 -5.65 -12.04
C ASP A 219 7.78 -5.76 -11.27
N ALA A 220 7.85 -5.11 -10.09
CA ALA A 220 9.04 -5.03 -9.25
C ALA A 220 10.27 -4.48 -9.99
N GLN A 221 10.07 -3.58 -10.97
CA GLN A 221 11.13 -2.90 -11.71
C GLN A 221 11.26 -1.45 -11.26
N LEU A 222 12.42 -0.85 -11.55
CA LEU A 222 12.71 0.56 -11.30
C LEU A 222 12.10 1.42 -12.40
N HIS A 223 11.38 2.45 -12.00
CA HIS A 223 10.77 3.44 -12.87
C HIS A 223 11.04 4.85 -12.35
N ASP A 224 11.31 5.79 -13.25
CA ASP A 224 11.56 7.19 -12.91
C ASP A 224 10.77 8.20 -13.77
N ARG A 225 10.05 7.73 -14.82
CA ARG A 225 9.33 8.59 -15.74
C ARG A 225 7.86 8.74 -15.38
N ALA A 226 7.37 9.99 -15.43
CA ALA A 226 5.94 10.30 -15.22
C ALA A 226 5.01 9.50 -16.13
N SER A 227 5.41 9.30 -17.40
CA SER A 227 4.63 8.54 -18.38
C SER A 227 4.46 7.06 -18.03
N GLU A 228 5.42 6.47 -17.31
CA GLU A 228 5.34 5.08 -16.84
C GLU A 228 4.36 4.98 -15.68
N PHE A 229 4.43 5.90 -14.70
CA PHE A 229 3.55 5.91 -13.53
C PHE A 229 2.07 6.00 -13.93
N ALA A 230 1.75 6.80 -14.96
CA ALA A 230 0.38 6.92 -15.47
C ALA A 230 -0.21 5.58 -15.96
N GLY A 231 0.63 4.66 -16.43
CA GLY A 231 0.22 3.31 -16.83
C GLY A 231 0.29 2.27 -15.71
N LEU A 232 1.26 2.40 -14.80
CA LEU A 232 1.51 1.43 -13.72
C LEU A 232 0.46 1.52 -12.60
N LEU A 233 0.10 2.73 -12.17
CA LEU A 233 -0.81 2.94 -11.04
C LEU A 233 -2.24 2.41 -11.29
N PRO A 234 -2.87 2.58 -12.48
CA PRO A 234 -4.15 1.94 -12.76
C PRO A 234 -4.06 0.41 -12.79
N ARG A 235 -2.96 -0.15 -13.31
CA ARG A 235 -2.72 -1.61 -13.30
C ARG A 235 -2.56 -2.15 -11.89
N GLN A 236 -1.95 -1.39 -10.97
CA GLN A 236 -1.74 -1.78 -9.59
C GLN A 236 -3.05 -2.17 -8.88
N ILE A 237 -4.16 -1.48 -9.16
CA ILE A 237 -5.45 -1.74 -8.51
C ILE A 237 -6.00 -3.14 -8.80
N VAL A 238 -5.74 -3.66 -10.00
CA VAL A 238 -6.27 -4.95 -10.49
C VAL A 238 -5.20 -6.03 -10.64
N SER A 239 -4.00 -5.79 -10.15
CA SER A 239 -2.86 -6.72 -10.27
C SER A 239 -2.27 -7.05 -8.90
N PRO A 240 -1.66 -8.22 -8.75
CA PRO A 240 -0.92 -8.56 -7.53
C PRO A 240 0.20 -7.56 -7.24
N VAL A 241 0.37 -7.23 -5.98
CA VAL A 241 1.52 -6.48 -5.47
C VAL A 241 2.70 -7.43 -5.28
N LEU A 242 3.77 -7.23 -6.02
CA LEU A 242 4.98 -8.07 -6.01
C LEU A 242 5.98 -7.56 -4.95
N TRP A 243 5.54 -7.45 -3.67
CA TRP A 243 6.33 -6.80 -2.62
C TRP A 243 7.64 -7.53 -2.31
N GLU A 244 7.60 -8.87 -2.20
CA GLU A 244 8.82 -9.66 -2.00
C GLU A 244 9.84 -9.43 -3.13
N ALA A 245 9.38 -9.42 -4.38
CA ALA A 245 10.25 -9.17 -5.52
C ALA A 245 10.82 -7.74 -5.50
N SER A 246 10.02 -6.75 -5.07
CA SER A 246 10.48 -5.36 -4.87
C SER A 246 11.58 -5.28 -3.81
N LEU A 247 11.42 -5.97 -2.68
CA LEU A 247 12.46 -6.02 -1.64
C LEU A 247 13.74 -6.70 -2.14
N ARG A 248 13.61 -7.81 -2.88
CA ARG A 248 14.78 -8.50 -3.49
C ARG A 248 15.49 -7.60 -4.50
N LYS A 249 14.73 -6.86 -5.32
CA LYS A 249 15.31 -5.88 -6.27
C LYS A 249 16.16 -4.84 -5.55
N LEU A 250 15.68 -4.28 -4.44
CA LEU A 250 16.43 -3.30 -3.64
C LEU A 250 17.69 -3.92 -3.00
N LEU A 251 17.58 -5.15 -2.47
CA LEU A 251 18.72 -5.88 -1.93
C LEU A 251 19.79 -6.17 -3.01
N ASP A 252 19.36 -6.59 -4.20
CA ASP A 252 20.25 -6.88 -5.34
C ASP A 252 20.95 -5.61 -5.86
N MET A 253 20.37 -4.42 -5.64
CA MET A 253 21.03 -3.13 -5.91
C MET A 253 22.13 -2.79 -4.91
N GLY A 254 22.29 -3.57 -3.84
CA GLY A 254 23.27 -3.30 -2.79
C GLY A 254 22.84 -2.21 -1.81
N VAL A 255 21.52 -2.00 -1.61
CA VAL A 255 21.03 -1.07 -0.60
C VAL A 255 21.47 -1.53 0.79
N GLU A 256 22.21 -0.66 1.50
CA GLU A 256 22.83 -0.99 2.78
C GLU A 256 21.93 -0.67 3.98
N GLN A 257 21.01 0.31 3.85
CA GLN A 257 20.13 0.77 4.92
C GLN A 257 18.73 1.01 4.38
N PHE A 258 17.71 0.52 5.11
CA PHE A 258 16.30 0.74 4.82
C PHE A 258 15.67 1.60 5.92
N TYR A 259 14.74 2.46 5.52
CA TYR A 259 13.90 3.23 6.43
C TYR A 259 12.43 3.00 6.08
N GLU A 260 11.65 2.45 7.02
CA GLU A 260 10.20 2.39 6.91
C GLU A 260 9.61 3.68 7.47
N ILE A 261 9.07 4.52 6.59
CA ILE A 261 8.50 5.82 6.95
C ILE A 261 6.97 5.69 6.99
N GLY A 262 6.38 5.97 8.14
CA GLY A 262 4.95 5.89 8.34
C GLY A 262 4.56 5.20 9.63
N THR A 263 3.32 4.70 9.72
CA THR A 263 2.80 4.06 10.93
C THR A 263 3.06 2.55 10.93
N GLY A 264 3.43 2.03 12.10
CA GLY A 264 3.65 0.59 12.31
C GLY A 264 5.01 0.10 11.82
N ARG A 265 5.13 -1.23 11.66
CA ARG A 265 6.39 -1.93 11.30
C ARG A 265 6.14 -3.11 10.36
N VAL A 266 5.18 -2.98 9.47
CA VAL A 266 4.78 -4.07 8.56
C VAL A 266 5.88 -4.33 7.53
N LEU A 267 6.43 -3.26 6.94
CA LEU A 267 7.45 -3.40 5.89
C LEU A 267 8.77 -3.88 6.47
N THR A 268 9.16 -3.38 7.64
CA THR A 268 10.31 -3.92 8.41
C THR A 268 10.14 -5.42 8.68
N GLY A 269 8.92 -5.84 9.03
CA GLY A 269 8.60 -7.26 9.25
C GLY A 269 8.75 -8.11 7.99
N THR A 270 8.29 -7.63 6.84
CA THR A 270 8.42 -8.32 5.55
C THR A 270 9.88 -8.36 5.07
N LEU A 271 10.62 -7.25 5.23
CA LEU A 271 12.04 -7.20 4.89
C LEU A 271 12.85 -8.22 5.73
N LYS A 272 12.65 -8.28 7.04
CA LYS A 272 13.34 -9.25 7.92
C LYS A 272 13.01 -10.71 7.59
N ARG A 273 11.85 -10.99 7.01
CA ARG A 273 11.50 -12.33 6.52
C ARG A 273 12.12 -12.63 5.17
N THR A 274 12.39 -11.60 4.35
CA THR A 274 13.07 -11.72 3.05
C THR A 274 14.58 -11.82 3.23
N ASP A 275 15.17 -10.94 4.05
CA ASP A 275 16.56 -10.99 4.49
C ASP A 275 16.69 -10.53 5.96
N ARG A 276 17.09 -11.47 6.84
CA ARG A 276 17.25 -11.20 8.27
C ARG A 276 18.38 -10.23 8.60
N LYS A 277 19.33 -10.06 7.70
CA LYS A 277 20.52 -9.22 7.92
C LYS A 277 20.33 -7.80 7.42
N ALA A 278 19.34 -7.54 6.58
CA ALA A 278 19.07 -6.22 6.04
C ALA A 278 18.74 -5.23 7.17
N PRO A 279 19.53 -4.16 7.37
CA PRO A 279 19.25 -3.17 8.39
C PRO A 279 18.01 -2.37 8.01
N CYS A 280 17.08 -2.24 8.93
CA CYS A 280 15.88 -1.44 8.74
C CYS A 280 15.49 -0.72 10.02
N GLU A 281 15.24 0.56 9.91
CA GLU A 281 14.71 1.40 10.97
C GLU A 281 13.31 1.89 10.59
N ALA A 282 12.35 1.83 11.54
CA ALA A 282 11.01 2.36 11.35
C ALA A 282 10.90 3.73 12.01
N PHE A 283 10.28 4.69 11.32
CA PHE A 283 10.13 6.07 11.76
C PHE A 283 8.72 6.60 11.41
N GLY A 284 8.05 7.21 12.40
CA GLY A 284 6.73 7.84 12.19
C GLY A 284 5.74 7.72 13.34
N ASP A 285 5.92 6.78 14.27
CA ASP A 285 5.07 6.61 15.46
C ASP A 285 5.49 7.51 16.64
#